data_1924096f51e04775d8b79112d0846e78
#
_entry.id   1924096f51e04775d8b79112d0846e78
#
_cell.length_a   1.000
_cell.length_b   1.000
_cell.length_c   1.000
_cell.angle_alpha   90.00
_cell.angle_beta   90.00
_cell.angle_gamma   90.00
#
_symmetry.space_group_name_H-M   'P 1'
#
loop_
_entity.id
_entity.type
_entity.pdbx_description
1 polymer ?
#
loop_
_entity_poly.entity_id
_entity_poly.type
_entity_poly.pdbx_seq_one_letter_code
_entity_poly.pdbx_strand_id
1 'polypeptide(L)'
;MRRPEWRHLATRRVAAAVCVAAGGLVGAACGQAGGQASQAASGTRAVSRARDPESARALLRIARAFNNDYQQNKDAAVYARWDAASQAIISRTTYIRRHRDCPNTPHVPVDTWGADRGPGGAWLVHYSIDGQQFTDWWYYVHGRFVFDLLKSNPSAVPLYEASAAQYAKDVGCGL
;
A
#
# COMPACT_ATOMS: atom_id res chain seq x y z
N MET A 1 -28.67 9.75 -10.73
CA MET A 1 -27.39 9.14 -10.31
C MET A 1 -26.73 10.07 -9.31
N ARG A 2 -26.72 9.72 -8.03
CA ARG A 2 -26.14 10.55 -6.97
C ARG A 2 -24.65 10.20 -6.86
N ARG A 3 -23.79 11.22 -6.93
CA ARG A 3 -22.34 11.06 -6.74
C ARG A 3 -22.08 10.65 -5.27
N PRO A 4 -21.24 9.64 -4.99
CA PRO A 4 -20.84 9.35 -3.62
C PRO A 4 -19.94 10.48 -3.10
N GLU A 5 -20.43 11.19 -2.11
CA GLU A 5 -19.67 12.24 -1.42
C GLU A 5 -18.71 11.61 -0.41
N TRP A 6 -17.46 11.50 -0.77
CA TRP A 6 -16.35 11.08 0.12
C TRP A 6 -16.03 12.12 1.22
N ARG A 7 -16.87 13.18 1.34
CA ARG A 7 -16.57 14.36 2.17
C ARG A 7 -16.73 14.18 3.68
N HIS A 8 -17.16 13.04 4.20
CA HIS A 8 -17.53 12.94 5.61
C HIS A 8 -16.66 12.04 6.50
N LEU A 9 -15.53 11.50 6.04
CA LEU A 9 -14.65 10.67 6.87
C LEU A 9 -13.46 11.41 7.50
N ALA A 10 -13.35 12.72 7.32
CA ALA A 10 -12.20 13.50 7.80
C ALA A 10 -12.54 14.43 8.97
N THR A 11 -13.25 13.98 10.02
CA THR A 11 -13.32 14.79 11.26
C THR A 11 -13.60 13.94 12.49
N ARG A 12 -12.55 13.36 13.07
CA ARG A 12 -12.43 13.20 14.54
C ARG A 12 -10.94 13.23 14.90
N ARG A 13 -10.46 14.43 15.28
CA ARG A 13 -9.18 14.60 15.96
C ARG A 13 -9.34 14.04 17.38
N VAL A 14 -8.56 13.02 17.71
CA VAL A 14 -8.29 12.66 19.10
C VAL A 14 -6.81 12.98 19.33
N ALA A 15 -6.59 14.02 20.11
CA ALA A 15 -5.28 14.36 20.66
C ALA A 15 -4.92 13.32 21.72
N ALA A 16 -3.77 12.68 21.59
CA ALA A 16 -3.16 11.89 22.65
C ALA A 16 -1.73 12.32 22.87
N ALA A 17 -1.44 12.59 24.12
CA ALA A 17 -0.28 13.24 24.66
C ALA A 17 1.03 12.46 24.54
N VAL A 18 2.10 13.23 24.39
CA VAL A 18 3.51 12.83 24.46
C VAL A 18 3.89 12.44 25.89
N CYS A 19 4.53 11.31 26.08
CA CYS A 19 5.41 11.07 27.22
C CYS A 19 6.81 10.74 26.73
N VAL A 20 7.71 11.66 27.03
CA VAL A 20 9.18 11.54 26.89
C VAL A 20 9.69 10.78 28.09
N ALA A 21 10.53 9.78 27.87
CA ALA A 21 11.42 9.24 28.90
C ALA A 21 12.81 9.03 28.29
N ALA A 22 13.75 9.77 28.87
CA ALA A 22 15.17 9.75 28.57
C ALA A 22 15.89 8.74 29.51
N GLY A 23 17.02 8.25 29.07
CA GLY A 23 18.03 7.50 29.85
C GLY A 23 18.66 6.43 28.97
N GLY A 24 19.94 6.36 28.68
CA GLY A 24 21.14 6.72 29.39
C GLY A 24 22.09 5.53 29.42
N LEU A 25 23.35 5.74 28.94
CA LEU A 25 24.62 5.07 29.29
C LEU A 25 25.05 3.77 28.57
N VAL A 26 26.01 3.90 27.68
CA VAL A 26 27.46 3.58 27.74
C VAL A 26 27.84 2.10 27.93
N GLY A 27 28.65 1.60 26.99
CA GLY A 27 29.40 0.36 27.11
C GLY A 27 30.34 0.11 25.92
N ALA A 28 31.60 0.56 26.02
CA ALA A 28 32.65 0.25 25.07
C ALA A 28 33.26 -1.13 25.40
N ALA A 29 33.57 -1.93 24.38
CA ALA A 29 34.57 -2.99 24.48
C ALA A 29 35.24 -3.20 23.11
N CYS A 30 36.54 -2.92 23.08
CA CYS A 30 37.48 -3.30 22.01
C CYS A 30 37.73 -4.80 22.03
N GLY A 31 37.85 -5.41 20.86
CA GLY A 31 38.34 -6.76 20.67
C GLY A 31 38.84 -6.95 19.24
N GLN A 32 40.17 -6.79 19.04
CA GLN A 32 40.89 -7.20 17.83
C GLN A 32 41.06 -8.71 17.83
N ALA A 33 40.94 -9.36 16.68
CA ALA A 33 41.86 -10.38 16.19
C ALA A 33 41.45 -10.95 14.83
N GLY A 34 42.32 -10.80 13.84
CA GLY A 34 42.83 -11.94 13.07
C GLY A 34 41.98 -12.49 11.91
N GLY A 35 42.27 -12.02 10.71
CA GLY A 35 42.63 -12.78 9.54
C GLY A 35 41.75 -13.93 9.06
N GLN A 36 41.12 -13.73 7.89
CA GLN A 36 41.27 -14.59 6.71
C GLN A 36 40.39 -14.05 5.60
N ALA A 37 41.01 -13.57 4.54
CA ALA A 37 40.32 -13.18 3.31
C ALA A 37 39.81 -14.45 2.61
N SER A 38 38.56 -14.79 2.87
CA SER A 38 37.80 -15.68 1.99
C SER A 38 37.10 -14.81 0.96
N GLN A 39 37.58 -14.83 -0.27
CA GLN A 39 36.90 -14.34 -1.43
C GLN A 39 35.61 -15.15 -1.60
N ALA A 40 34.55 -14.71 -0.93
CA ALA A 40 33.22 -15.18 -1.20
C ALA A 40 32.79 -14.53 -2.53
N ALA A 41 32.77 -15.32 -3.59
CA ALA A 41 32.12 -14.99 -4.84
C ALA A 41 30.70 -14.50 -4.54
N SER A 42 30.51 -13.19 -4.70
CA SER A 42 29.19 -12.55 -4.62
C SER A 42 28.35 -12.99 -5.82
N GLY A 43 27.93 -14.26 -5.80
CA GLY A 43 26.86 -14.73 -6.65
C GLY A 43 25.62 -13.98 -6.26
N THR A 44 25.25 -12.97 -7.05
CA THR A 44 23.95 -12.30 -6.97
C THR A 44 22.89 -13.36 -7.22
N ARG A 45 22.47 -14.04 -6.16
CA ARG A 45 21.35 -14.97 -6.22
C ARG A 45 20.16 -14.12 -6.56
N ALA A 46 19.75 -14.12 -7.82
CA ALA A 46 18.48 -13.57 -8.25
C ALA A 46 17.42 -14.24 -7.36
N VAL A 47 16.88 -13.48 -6.41
CA VAL A 47 15.79 -13.95 -5.57
C VAL A 47 14.63 -14.20 -6.54
N SER A 48 14.46 -15.45 -6.95
CA SER A 48 13.31 -15.89 -7.73
C SER A 48 12.08 -15.53 -6.90
N ARG A 49 11.38 -14.44 -7.26
CA ARG A 49 10.13 -14.09 -6.62
C ARG A 49 9.18 -15.26 -6.81
N ALA A 50 8.81 -15.90 -5.71
CA ALA A 50 7.85 -17.00 -5.74
C ALA A 50 6.58 -16.53 -6.49
N ARG A 51 6.13 -17.39 -7.44
CA ARG A 51 4.92 -17.11 -8.20
C ARG A 51 3.71 -17.27 -7.28
N ASP A 52 2.77 -16.34 -7.35
CA ASP A 52 1.47 -16.49 -6.70
C ASP A 52 0.69 -17.61 -7.43
N PRO A 53 0.03 -18.54 -6.72
CA PRO A 53 -0.91 -19.45 -7.39
C PRO A 53 -2.10 -18.65 -7.95
N GLU A 54 -2.46 -18.90 -9.23
CA GLU A 54 -3.63 -18.25 -9.84
C GLU A 54 -4.94 -18.88 -9.33
N SER A 55 -5.42 -18.40 -8.20
CA SER A 55 -6.67 -18.89 -7.59
C SER A 55 -7.35 -17.78 -6.76
N ALA A 56 -8.68 -17.88 -6.60
CA ALA A 56 -9.45 -16.97 -5.75
C ALA A 56 -8.92 -16.93 -4.31
N ARG A 57 -8.57 -18.10 -3.75
CA ARG A 57 -8.01 -18.20 -2.39
C ARG A 57 -6.68 -17.45 -2.24
N ALA A 58 -5.80 -17.57 -3.24
CA ALA A 58 -4.51 -16.88 -3.23
C ALA A 58 -4.73 -15.37 -3.36
N LEU A 59 -5.61 -14.94 -4.27
CA LEU A 59 -5.95 -13.54 -4.46
C LEU A 59 -6.55 -12.93 -3.20
N LEU A 60 -7.52 -13.57 -2.54
CA LEU A 60 -8.10 -13.08 -1.29
C LEU A 60 -7.06 -12.85 -0.19
N ARG A 61 -6.10 -13.76 -0.05
CA ARG A 61 -5.00 -13.58 0.91
C ARG A 61 -4.15 -12.36 0.55
N ILE A 62 -3.86 -12.17 -0.75
CA ILE A 62 -3.06 -11.06 -1.25
C ILE A 62 -3.81 -9.73 -1.10
N ALA A 63 -5.10 -9.70 -1.42
CA ALA A 63 -5.93 -8.50 -1.30
C ALA A 63 -6.11 -8.07 0.17
N ARG A 64 -6.29 -9.01 1.08
CA ARG A 64 -6.31 -8.73 2.53
C ARG A 64 -4.98 -8.13 3.01
N ALA A 65 -3.85 -8.68 2.57
CA ALA A 65 -2.54 -8.12 2.89
C ALA A 65 -2.36 -6.73 2.28
N PHE A 66 -2.80 -6.51 1.04
CA PHE A 66 -2.75 -5.22 0.36
C PHE A 66 -3.58 -4.16 1.10
N ASN A 67 -4.82 -4.47 1.48
CA ASN A 67 -5.69 -3.58 2.25
C ASN A 67 -5.09 -3.25 3.63
N ASN A 68 -4.53 -4.25 4.30
CA ASN A 68 -3.84 -4.06 5.58
C ASN A 68 -2.58 -3.18 5.42
N ASP A 69 -1.79 -3.37 4.36
CA ASP A 69 -0.61 -2.55 4.08
C ASP A 69 -1.01 -1.10 3.78
N TYR A 70 -2.11 -0.89 3.04
CA TYR A 70 -2.67 0.44 2.78
C TYR A 70 -3.06 1.15 4.07
N GLN A 71 -3.77 0.48 4.97
CA GLN A 71 -4.17 1.05 6.26
C GLN A 71 -3.00 1.33 7.20
N GLN A 72 -1.95 0.54 7.10
CA GLN A 72 -0.73 0.73 7.89
C GLN A 72 0.26 1.72 7.27
N ASN A 73 -0.13 2.43 6.20
CA ASN A 73 0.72 3.36 5.46
C ASN A 73 2.02 2.71 4.95
N LYS A 74 1.95 1.42 4.58
CA LYS A 74 3.06 0.69 3.95
C LYS A 74 3.06 0.95 2.44
N ASP A 75 3.11 2.20 2.06
CA ASP A 75 2.89 2.70 0.71
C ASP A 75 3.78 2.06 -0.35
N ALA A 76 5.01 1.73 0.01
CA ALA A 76 5.94 1.05 -0.89
C ALA A 76 5.46 -0.36 -1.28
N ALA A 77 4.81 -1.09 -0.36
CA ALA A 77 4.26 -2.42 -0.59
C ALA A 77 2.98 -2.33 -1.43
N VAL A 78 2.12 -1.35 -1.13
CA VAL A 78 0.90 -1.05 -1.88
C VAL A 78 1.25 -0.72 -3.34
N TYR A 79 2.11 0.27 -3.57
CA TYR A 79 2.53 0.68 -4.91
C TYR A 79 3.17 -0.47 -5.71
N ALA A 80 3.92 -1.35 -5.05
CA ALA A 80 4.55 -2.49 -5.71
C ALA A 80 3.53 -3.53 -6.25
N ARG A 81 2.28 -3.48 -5.80
CA ARG A 81 1.19 -4.33 -6.29
C ARG A 81 0.38 -3.71 -7.42
N TRP A 82 0.56 -2.43 -7.70
CA TRP A 82 -0.13 -1.78 -8.81
C TRP A 82 0.34 -2.36 -10.14
N ASP A 83 -0.54 -2.38 -11.12
CA ASP A 83 -0.20 -2.70 -12.50
C ASP A 83 0.60 -1.57 -13.17
N ALA A 84 1.13 -1.82 -14.35
CA ALA A 84 1.98 -0.85 -15.05
C ALA A 84 1.22 0.44 -15.43
N ALA A 85 -0.06 0.34 -15.80
CA ALA A 85 -0.88 1.49 -16.16
C ALA A 85 -1.13 2.39 -14.95
N SER A 86 -1.45 1.80 -13.80
CA SER A 86 -1.62 2.52 -12.54
C SER A 86 -0.32 3.16 -12.07
N GLN A 87 0.82 2.49 -12.22
CA GLN A 87 2.14 3.04 -11.89
C GLN A 87 2.57 4.18 -12.79
N ALA A 88 2.03 4.28 -14.01
CA ALA A 88 2.32 5.39 -14.93
C ALA A 88 1.67 6.71 -14.51
N ILE A 89 0.63 6.70 -13.65
CA ILE A 89 -0.08 7.90 -13.20
C ILE A 89 0.81 8.75 -12.28
N ILE A 90 1.56 8.12 -11.41
CA ILE A 90 2.39 8.77 -10.41
C ILE A 90 3.65 7.95 -10.15
N SER A 91 4.81 8.59 -10.04
CA SER A 91 6.04 7.87 -9.70
C SER A 91 5.99 7.30 -8.28
N ARG A 92 6.66 6.15 -8.06
CA ARG A 92 6.75 5.51 -6.74
C ARG A 92 7.22 6.48 -5.65
N THR A 93 8.24 7.28 -5.93
CA THR A 93 8.79 8.25 -4.98
C THR A 93 7.77 9.32 -4.62
N THR A 94 7.03 9.83 -5.61
CA THR A 94 5.98 10.84 -5.38
C THR A 94 4.81 10.27 -4.62
N TYR A 95 4.36 9.04 -4.95
CA TYR A 95 3.29 8.34 -4.24
C TYR A 95 3.64 8.17 -2.74
N ILE A 96 4.79 7.59 -2.43
CA ILE A 96 5.24 7.36 -1.05
C ILE A 96 5.37 8.68 -0.28
N ARG A 97 5.92 9.73 -0.92
CA ARG A 97 6.03 11.05 -0.29
C ARG A 97 4.66 11.63 0.07
N ARG A 98 3.68 11.59 -0.86
CA ARG A 98 2.33 12.11 -0.63
C ARG A 98 1.63 11.40 0.53
N HIS A 99 1.70 10.08 0.57
CA HIS A 99 1.09 9.30 1.64
C HIS A 99 1.82 9.48 2.99
N ARG A 100 3.13 9.66 3.00
CA ARG A 100 3.87 10.03 4.21
C ARG A 100 3.45 11.39 4.74
N ASP A 101 3.29 12.37 3.84
CA ASP A 101 2.92 13.74 4.21
C ASP A 101 1.41 13.85 4.54
N CYS A 102 0.60 12.92 4.02
CA CYS A 102 -0.84 12.77 4.23
C CYS A 102 -1.19 11.30 4.53
N PRO A 103 -0.88 10.79 5.71
CA PRO A 103 -1.11 9.38 6.01
C PRO A 103 -2.60 9.06 6.11
N ASN A 104 -2.98 7.85 5.71
CA ASN A 104 -4.32 7.32 5.93
C ASN A 104 -4.63 7.25 7.43
N THR A 105 -5.89 7.44 7.78
CA THR A 105 -6.35 7.19 9.15
C THR A 105 -6.21 5.69 9.44
N PRO A 106 -5.39 5.29 10.42
CA PRO A 106 -5.23 3.88 10.74
C PRO A 106 -6.51 3.28 11.32
N HIS A 107 -6.68 1.97 11.14
CA HIS A 107 -7.71 1.15 11.80
C HIS A 107 -9.15 1.31 11.32
N VAL A 108 -9.38 1.75 10.09
CA VAL A 108 -10.71 1.58 9.49
C VAL A 108 -10.86 0.08 9.12
N PRO A 109 -11.81 -0.67 9.68
CA PRO A 109 -11.97 -2.08 9.36
C PRO A 109 -12.29 -2.28 7.88
N VAL A 110 -11.48 -3.10 7.20
CA VAL A 110 -11.75 -3.56 5.83
C VAL A 110 -12.06 -5.04 5.88
N ASP A 111 -13.30 -5.40 5.61
CA ASP A 111 -13.71 -6.78 5.49
C ASP A 111 -13.64 -7.20 4.01
N THR A 112 -12.77 -8.15 3.69
CA THR A 112 -12.57 -8.69 2.34
C THR A 112 -13.09 -10.12 2.30
N TRP A 113 -14.18 -10.37 1.56
CA TRP A 113 -14.89 -11.67 1.64
C TRP A 113 -14.92 -12.50 0.36
N GLY A 114 -14.84 -11.90 -0.83
CA GLY A 114 -15.04 -12.62 -2.09
C GLY A 114 -14.01 -12.27 -3.16
N ALA A 115 -13.73 -13.21 -4.04
CA ALA A 115 -12.97 -13.01 -5.25
C ALA A 115 -13.55 -13.86 -6.39
N ASP A 116 -14.00 -13.21 -7.46
CA ASP A 116 -14.65 -13.84 -8.60
C ASP A 116 -13.92 -13.51 -9.91
N ARG A 117 -14.18 -14.31 -10.94
CA ARG A 117 -13.73 -14.00 -12.30
C ARG A 117 -14.57 -12.87 -12.88
N GLY A 118 -13.91 -11.82 -13.35
CA GLY A 118 -14.50 -10.70 -14.04
C GLY A 118 -14.26 -10.74 -15.56
N PRO A 119 -14.76 -9.73 -16.30
CA PRO A 119 -14.58 -9.63 -17.73
C PRO A 119 -13.11 -9.35 -18.08
N GLY A 120 -12.71 -9.73 -19.32
CA GLY A 120 -11.38 -9.45 -19.85
C GLY A 120 -10.23 -10.12 -19.08
N GLY A 121 -10.47 -11.27 -18.43
CA GLY A 121 -9.46 -11.98 -17.65
C GLY A 121 -9.18 -11.37 -16.27
N ALA A 122 -9.96 -10.37 -15.86
CA ALA A 122 -9.87 -9.77 -14.54
C ALA A 122 -10.31 -10.74 -13.44
N TRP A 123 -9.89 -10.43 -12.23
CA TRP A 123 -10.46 -10.92 -11.00
C TRP A 123 -11.07 -9.74 -10.25
N LEU A 124 -12.25 -9.92 -9.67
CA LEU A 124 -12.96 -8.94 -8.87
C LEU A 124 -12.85 -9.34 -7.41
N VAL A 125 -12.32 -8.44 -6.57
CA VAL A 125 -12.23 -8.64 -5.12
C VAL A 125 -13.27 -7.76 -4.45
N HIS A 126 -14.13 -8.38 -3.64
CA HIS A 126 -15.20 -7.70 -2.92
C HIS A 126 -14.82 -7.44 -1.47
N TYR A 127 -15.05 -6.22 -1.02
CA TYR A 127 -14.78 -5.82 0.37
C TYR A 127 -15.73 -4.73 0.83
N SER A 128 -15.76 -4.47 2.13
CA SER A 128 -16.46 -3.33 2.72
C SER A 128 -15.58 -2.50 3.63
N ILE A 129 -15.91 -1.21 3.70
CA ILE A 129 -15.38 -0.25 4.64
C ILE A 129 -16.58 0.44 5.27
N ASP A 130 -16.72 0.38 6.60
CA ASP A 130 -17.86 0.95 7.33
C ASP A 130 -19.23 0.54 6.75
N GLY A 131 -19.36 -0.72 6.33
CA GLY A 131 -20.57 -1.28 5.75
C GLY A 131 -20.84 -0.90 4.29
N GLN A 132 -20.05 -0.01 3.69
CA GLN A 132 -20.11 0.29 2.26
C GLN A 132 -19.33 -0.76 1.47
N GLN A 133 -19.95 -1.25 0.40
CA GLN A 133 -19.37 -2.30 -0.45
C GLN A 133 -18.56 -1.69 -1.59
N PHE A 134 -17.42 -2.32 -1.88
CA PHE A 134 -16.50 -1.95 -2.93
C PHE A 134 -16.07 -3.18 -3.72
N THR A 135 -15.56 -2.95 -4.93
CA THR A 135 -15.01 -4.00 -5.78
C THR A 135 -13.72 -3.50 -6.42
N ASP A 136 -12.64 -4.23 -6.17
CA ASP A 136 -11.34 -3.99 -6.75
C ASP A 136 -11.09 -4.89 -7.95
N TRP A 137 -10.41 -4.36 -8.94
CA TRP A 137 -9.99 -5.06 -10.14
C TRP A 137 -8.55 -5.51 -10.03
N TRP A 138 -8.32 -6.80 -10.26
CA TRP A 138 -7.01 -7.43 -10.21
C TRP A 138 -6.76 -8.23 -11.48
N TYR A 139 -5.50 -8.30 -11.89
CA TYR A 139 -5.07 -9.13 -13.01
C TYR A 139 -3.96 -10.06 -12.59
N TYR A 140 -3.93 -11.25 -13.21
CA TYR A 140 -2.82 -12.18 -13.02
C TYR A 140 -1.83 -12.02 -14.16
N VAL A 141 -0.66 -11.43 -13.89
CA VAL A 141 0.35 -11.05 -14.88
C VAL A 141 1.70 -11.59 -14.46
N HIS A 142 2.35 -12.36 -15.34
CA HIS A 142 3.69 -12.91 -15.11
C HIS A 142 3.84 -13.65 -13.76
N GLY A 143 2.83 -14.45 -13.39
CA GLY A 143 2.87 -15.26 -12.18
C GLY A 143 2.55 -14.51 -10.88
N ARG A 144 1.92 -13.33 -10.95
CA ARG A 144 1.55 -12.53 -9.78
C ARG A 144 0.24 -11.79 -10.01
N PHE A 145 -0.49 -11.55 -8.92
CA PHE A 145 -1.63 -10.64 -8.95
C PHE A 145 -1.17 -9.19 -8.85
N VAL A 146 -1.72 -8.34 -9.72
CA VAL A 146 -1.52 -6.89 -9.75
C VAL A 146 -2.86 -6.17 -9.66
N PHE A 147 -2.88 -5.05 -8.96
CA PHE A 147 -4.06 -4.21 -8.72
C PHE A 147 -4.18 -3.16 -9.81
N ASP A 148 -5.39 -3.01 -10.37
CA ASP A 148 -5.74 -1.97 -11.34
C ASP A 148 -6.43 -0.81 -10.62
N LEU A 149 -5.69 0.27 -10.35
CA LEU A 149 -6.22 1.47 -9.71
C LEU A 149 -7.23 2.19 -10.60
N LEU A 150 -6.99 2.22 -11.92
CA LEU A 150 -7.83 2.93 -12.89
C LEU A 150 -9.26 2.41 -12.88
N LYS A 151 -9.43 1.10 -12.74
CA LYS A 151 -10.75 0.46 -12.69
C LYS A 151 -11.32 0.36 -11.28
N SER A 152 -10.47 0.13 -10.29
CA SER A 152 -10.90 -0.02 -8.90
C SER A 152 -11.31 1.32 -8.29
N ASN A 153 -10.52 2.37 -8.53
CA ASN A 153 -10.76 3.69 -7.98
C ASN A 153 -10.43 4.81 -8.98
N PRO A 154 -11.23 4.97 -10.05
CA PRO A 154 -10.99 6.00 -11.06
C PRO A 154 -11.01 7.43 -10.49
N SER A 155 -11.67 7.65 -9.37
CA SER A 155 -11.70 8.96 -8.70
C SER A 155 -10.36 9.34 -8.02
N ALA A 156 -9.48 8.37 -7.78
CA ALA A 156 -8.15 8.64 -7.24
C ALA A 156 -7.17 9.17 -8.32
N VAL A 157 -7.44 8.94 -9.60
CA VAL A 157 -6.55 9.34 -10.70
C VAL A 157 -6.31 10.85 -10.71
N PRO A 158 -7.34 11.72 -10.74
CA PRO A 158 -7.13 13.17 -10.70
C PRO A 158 -6.38 13.64 -9.44
N LEU A 159 -6.56 12.96 -8.31
CA LEU A 159 -5.83 13.27 -7.08
C LEU A 159 -4.33 13.02 -7.24
N TYR A 160 -3.95 11.92 -7.91
CA TYR A 160 -2.55 11.61 -8.14
C TYR A 160 -1.92 12.41 -9.28
N GLU A 161 -2.69 12.96 -10.19
CA GLU A 161 -2.23 13.88 -11.24
C GLU A 161 -2.07 15.32 -10.74
N ALA A 162 -2.77 15.71 -9.67
CA ALA A 162 -2.73 17.04 -9.10
C ALA A 162 -1.35 17.41 -8.53
N SER A 163 -1.13 18.69 -8.24
CA SER A 163 0.04 19.13 -7.47
C SER A 163 0.00 18.58 -6.02
N ALA A 164 1.14 18.56 -5.32
CA ALA A 164 1.17 18.09 -3.93
C ALA A 164 0.28 18.94 -3.00
N ALA A 165 0.24 20.26 -3.22
CA ALA A 165 -0.61 21.17 -2.44
C ALA A 165 -2.11 20.91 -2.70
N GLN A 166 -2.49 20.69 -3.96
CA GLN A 166 -3.87 20.37 -4.32
C GLN A 166 -4.28 19.00 -3.78
N TYR A 167 -3.40 17.98 -3.90
CA TYR A 167 -3.62 16.67 -3.30
C TYR A 167 -3.91 16.79 -1.79
N ALA A 168 -3.03 17.48 -1.05
CA ALA A 168 -3.20 17.67 0.39
C ALA A 168 -4.54 18.33 0.75
N LYS A 169 -4.94 19.35 -0.02
CA LYS A 169 -6.23 20.02 0.14
C LYS A 169 -7.42 19.08 -0.13
N ASP A 170 -7.35 18.31 -1.21
CA ASP A 170 -8.46 17.45 -1.66
C ASP A 170 -8.66 16.24 -0.75
N VAL A 171 -7.58 15.70 -0.16
CA VAL A 171 -7.66 14.61 0.83
C VAL A 171 -7.84 15.09 2.27
N GLY A 172 -7.89 16.43 2.48
CA GLY A 172 -8.14 17.01 3.79
C GLY A 172 -6.94 16.98 4.75
N CYS A 173 -5.72 16.83 4.23
CA CYS A 173 -4.51 17.02 5.02
C CYS A 173 -4.24 18.53 5.14
N GLY A 174 -4.72 19.15 6.22
CA GLY A 174 -4.37 20.53 6.48
C GLY A 174 -2.87 20.66 6.74
N LEU A 175 -2.16 21.33 5.85
CA LEU A 175 -0.88 21.94 6.11
C LEU A 175 -1.10 23.27 6.85
#